data_34764bd07a12c40ee93fa0f2f3c7c728
#
_entry.id   34764bd07a12c40ee93fa0f2f3c7c728
#
_cell.length_a   1.000
_cell.length_b   1.000
_cell.length_c   1.000
_cell.angle_alpha   90.00
_cell.angle_beta   90.00
_cell.angle_gamma   90.00
#
_symmetry.space_group_name_H-M   'P 1'
#
loop_
_entity.id
_entity.type
_entity.pdbx_description
1 polymer ?
#
loop_
_entity_poly.entity_id
_entity_poly.type
_entity_poly.pdbx_seq_one_letter_code
_entity_poly.pdbx_strand_id
1 'polypeptide(L)'
;MAYAPHPLARRIHDGVMQLLGTALLKTEMCEQLARLGRQEEIPSSLIELRTALEDTVVELRLLMVEMRNLPHDTETIENRAA
;
A
#
# COMPACT_ATOMS: atom_id res chain seq x y z
N MET A 1 -12.99 20.64 10.81
CA MET A 1 -11.60 20.45 11.14
C MET A 1 -10.70 20.94 10.03
N ALA A 2 -9.66 21.65 10.40
CA ALA A 2 -8.85 22.33 9.39
C ALA A 2 -7.67 21.53 8.89
N TYR A 3 -7.38 20.43 9.52
CA TYR A 3 -6.20 19.65 9.15
C TYR A 3 -6.38 18.96 7.82
N ALA A 4 -5.43 19.13 6.94
CA ALA A 4 -5.38 18.41 5.68
C ALA A 4 -4.09 17.61 5.65
N PRO A 5 -4.16 16.30 5.38
CA PRO A 5 -2.95 15.50 5.34
C PRO A 5 -2.05 15.90 4.18
N HIS A 6 -0.76 15.71 4.38
CA HIS A 6 0.21 15.93 3.34
C HIS A 6 -0.12 15.04 2.14
N PRO A 7 0.06 15.54 0.90
CA PRO A 7 -0.22 14.74 -0.29
C PRO A 7 0.48 13.37 -0.32
N LEU A 8 1.73 13.31 0.13
CA LEU A 8 2.42 12.02 0.16
C LEU A 8 1.83 11.09 1.20
N ALA A 9 1.43 11.63 2.37
CA ALA A 9 0.78 10.81 3.38
C ALA A 9 -0.52 10.24 2.85
N ARG A 10 -1.27 11.05 2.10
CA ARG A 10 -2.50 10.58 1.50
C ARG A 10 -2.24 9.49 0.47
N ARG A 11 -1.21 9.66 -0.36
CA ARG A 11 -0.87 8.64 -1.36
C ARG A 11 -0.49 7.32 -0.70
N ILE A 12 0.25 7.39 0.41
CA ILE A 12 0.62 6.19 1.16
C ILE A 12 -0.63 5.52 1.72
N HIS A 13 -1.51 6.31 2.34
CA HIS A 13 -2.75 5.79 2.90
C HIS A 13 -3.60 5.13 1.80
N ASP A 14 -3.77 5.81 0.67
CA ASP A 14 -4.58 5.27 -0.42
C ASP A 14 -3.95 4.02 -1.00
N GLY A 15 -2.62 3.97 -1.09
CA GLY A 15 -1.93 2.79 -1.56
C GLY A 15 -2.14 1.60 -0.65
N VAL A 16 -2.08 1.83 0.67
CA VAL A 16 -2.31 0.76 1.64
C VAL A 16 -3.75 0.27 1.54
N MET A 17 -4.70 1.19 1.46
CA MET A 17 -6.11 0.81 1.37
C MET A 17 -6.40 0.02 0.10
N GLN A 18 -5.81 0.46 -1.01
CA GLN A 18 -5.99 -0.26 -2.27
C GLN A 18 -5.36 -1.65 -2.20
N LEU A 19 -4.17 -1.74 -1.59
CA LEU A 19 -3.50 -3.02 -1.42
C LEU A 19 -4.35 -3.98 -0.60
N LEU A 20 -4.88 -3.51 0.52
CA LEU A 20 -5.71 -4.36 1.38
C LEU A 20 -6.97 -4.82 0.64
N GLY A 21 -7.60 -3.92 -0.11
CA GLY A 21 -8.77 -4.27 -0.89
C GLY A 21 -8.46 -5.32 -1.96
N THR A 22 -7.36 -5.15 -2.66
CA THR A 22 -6.94 -6.09 -3.68
C THR A 22 -6.61 -7.45 -3.06
N ALA A 23 -5.91 -7.45 -1.93
CA ALA A 23 -5.56 -8.69 -1.26
C ALA A 23 -6.79 -9.43 -0.79
N LEU A 24 -7.73 -8.69 -0.22
CA LEU A 24 -8.99 -9.31 0.24
C LEU A 24 -9.75 -9.92 -0.93
N LEU A 25 -9.89 -9.17 -2.01
CA LEU A 25 -10.60 -9.65 -3.18
C LEU A 25 -9.97 -10.92 -3.76
N LYS A 26 -8.64 -10.91 -3.89
CA LYS A 26 -7.95 -12.08 -4.44
C LYS A 26 -8.06 -13.28 -3.51
N THR A 27 -8.05 -13.04 -2.21
CA THR A 27 -8.23 -14.11 -1.24
C THR A 27 -9.62 -14.72 -1.38
N GLU A 28 -10.64 -13.88 -1.53
CA GLU A 28 -12.01 -14.37 -1.73
C GLU A 28 -12.13 -15.15 -3.02
N MET A 29 -11.44 -14.72 -4.06
CA MET A 29 -11.45 -15.45 -5.32
C MET A 29 -10.83 -16.83 -5.16
N CYS A 30 -9.73 -16.93 -4.43
CA CYS A 30 -9.11 -18.23 -4.18
C CYS A 30 -10.02 -19.14 -3.39
N GLU A 31 -10.71 -18.59 -2.38
CA GLU A 31 -11.68 -19.36 -1.62
C GLU A 31 -12.80 -19.88 -2.51
N GLN A 32 -13.28 -19.05 -3.42
CA GLN A 32 -14.35 -19.43 -4.32
C GLN A 32 -13.89 -20.53 -5.28
N LEU A 33 -12.67 -20.41 -5.81
CA LEU A 33 -12.13 -21.44 -6.67
C LEU A 33 -12.03 -22.77 -5.93
N ALA A 34 -11.61 -22.73 -4.67
CA ALA A 34 -11.54 -23.96 -3.87
C ALA A 34 -12.92 -24.58 -3.68
N ARG A 35 -13.93 -23.74 -3.40
CA ARG A 35 -15.30 -24.25 -3.22
C ARG A 35 -15.86 -24.87 -4.49
N LEU A 36 -15.47 -24.33 -5.64
CA LEU A 36 -15.92 -24.83 -6.93
C LEU A 36 -15.13 -26.04 -7.42
N GLY A 37 -14.15 -26.49 -6.65
CA GLY A 37 -13.32 -27.61 -7.07
C GLY A 37 -12.33 -27.24 -8.16
N ARG A 38 -12.04 -25.96 -8.33
CA ARG A 38 -11.13 -25.48 -9.37
C ARG A 38 -9.77 -25.16 -8.76
N GLN A 39 -9.23 -26.09 -8.00
CA GLN A 39 -7.98 -25.89 -7.30
C GLN A 39 -6.80 -25.62 -8.21
N GLU A 40 -6.85 -26.13 -9.43
CA GLU A 40 -5.75 -25.96 -10.38
C GLU A 40 -5.60 -24.49 -10.81
N GLU A 41 -6.62 -23.67 -10.58
CA GLU A 41 -6.55 -22.25 -10.94
C GLU A 41 -6.04 -21.39 -9.79
N ILE A 42 -5.97 -21.95 -8.59
CA ILE A 42 -5.53 -21.17 -7.42
C ILE A 42 -4.10 -20.68 -7.53
N PRO A 43 -3.13 -21.51 -7.98
CA PRO A 43 -1.76 -21.02 -8.07
C PRO A 43 -1.62 -19.78 -8.94
N SER A 44 -2.33 -19.71 -10.06
CA SER A 44 -2.27 -18.51 -10.91
C SER A 44 -2.80 -17.28 -10.19
N SER A 45 -3.92 -17.43 -9.48
CA SER A 45 -4.48 -16.33 -8.71
C SER A 45 -3.54 -15.87 -7.62
N LEU A 46 -2.84 -16.82 -6.97
CA LEU A 46 -1.89 -16.47 -5.93
C LEU A 46 -0.68 -15.75 -6.51
N ILE A 47 -0.24 -16.14 -7.70
CA ILE A 47 0.86 -15.44 -8.36
C ILE A 47 0.47 -14.01 -8.67
N GLU A 48 -0.75 -13.80 -9.17
CA GLU A 48 -1.24 -12.47 -9.44
C GLU A 48 -1.29 -11.63 -8.17
N LEU A 49 -1.77 -12.23 -7.09
CA LEU A 49 -1.82 -11.53 -5.80
C LEU A 49 -0.42 -11.17 -5.34
N ARG A 50 0.50 -12.11 -5.43
CA ARG A 50 1.88 -11.87 -5.00
C ARG A 50 2.51 -10.73 -5.79
N THR A 51 2.30 -10.72 -7.11
CA THR A 51 2.85 -9.66 -7.95
C THR A 51 2.28 -8.31 -7.55
N ALA A 52 0.97 -8.24 -7.33
CA ALA A 52 0.34 -6.99 -6.92
C ALA A 52 0.89 -6.52 -5.58
N LEU A 53 1.08 -7.46 -4.64
CA LEU A 53 1.64 -7.12 -3.34
C LEU A 53 3.06 -6.59 -3.46
N GLU A 54 3.89 -7.28 -4.26
CA GLU A 54 5.28 -6.87 -4.42
C GLU A 54 5.38 -5.48 -5.04
N ASP A 55 4.60 -5.25 -6.08
CA ASP A 55 4.62 -3.96 -6.77
C ASP A 55 4.18 -2.84 -5.83
N THR A 56 3.13 -3.08 -5.06
CA THR A 56 2.62 -2.07 -4.13
C THR A 56 3.61 -1.80 -3.02
N VAL A 57 4.26 -2.85 -2.50
CA VAL A 57 5.26 -2.67 -1.45
C VAL A 57 6.41 -1.81 -1.94
N VAL A 58 6.88 -2.05 -3.17
CA VAL A 58 7.94 -1.24 -3.74
C VAL A 58 7.50 0.22 -3.86
N GLU A 59 6.31 0.43 -4.38
CA GLU A 59 5.80 1.79 -4.55
C GLU A 59 5.67 2.50 -3.19
N LEU A 60 5.12 1.81 -2.20
CA LEU A 60 4.96 2.41 -0.88
C LEU A 60 6.30 2.74 -0.23
N ARG A 61 7.31 1.88 -0.43
CA ARG A 61 8.63 2.17 0.10
C ARG A 61 9.23 3.42 -0.53
N LEU A 62 9.04 3.58 -1.84
CA LEU A 62 9.51 4.77 -2.52
C LEU A 62 8.82 6.01 -1.99
N LEU A 63 7.51 5.94 -1.79
CA LEU A 63 6.76 7.07 -1.24
C LEU A 63 7.24 7.39 0.17
N MET A 64 7.53 6.38 0.96
CA MET A 64 8.02 6.61 2.32
C MET A 64 9.40 7.23 2.33
N VAL A 65 10.25 6.86 1.37
CA VAL A 65 11.56 7.50 1.24
C VAL A 65 11.38 8.97 0.88
N GLU A 66 10.51 9.26 -0.09
CA GLU A 66 10.21 10.63 -0.45
C GLU A 66 9.73 11.42 0.76
N MET A 67 8.86 10.82 1.55
CA MET A 67 8.32 11.48 2.71
C MET A 67 9.40 11.79 3.75
N ARG A 68 10.32 10.86 3.95
CA ARG A 68 11.42 11.10 4.89
C ARG A 68 12.37 12.17 4.42
N ASN A 69 12.49 12.36 3.11
CA ASN A 69 13.39 13.33 2.54
C ASN A 69 12.77 14.71 2.41
N LEU A 70 11.50 14.86 2.76
CA LEU A 70 10.87 16.16 2.71
C LEU A 70 11.39 17.03 3.84
N PRO A 71 11.50 18.33 3.60
CA PRO A 71 11.80 19.25 4.70
C PRO A 71 10.67 19.19 5.71
N HIS A 72 11.02 19.06 6.96
CA HIS A 72 10.04 19.08 8.03
C HIS A 72 10.00 20.49 8.59
N ASP A 73 8.95 21.22 8.30
CA ASP A 73 8.83 22.58 8.75
C ASP A 73 9.12 22.72 10.23
N THR A 74 8.53 21.84 11.01
CA THR A 74 8.74 21.87 12.45
C THR A 74 10.19 21.62 12.81
N GLU A 75 10.78 20.61 12.22
CA GLU A 75 12.18 20.32 12.46
C GLU A 75 13.07 21.47 12.06
N THR A 76 12.77 22.01 10.90
CA THR A 76 13.57 23.10 10.39
C THR A 76 13.51 24.29 11.34
N ILE A 77 12.32 24.58 11.81
CA ILE A 77 12.12 25.68 12.74
C ILE A 77 12.87 25.41 14.04
N GLU A 78 12.74 24.20 14.54
CA GLU A 78 13.40 23.85 15.78
C GLU A 78 14.91 23.90 15.65
N ASN A 79 15.42 23.39 14.56
CA ASN A 79 16.84 23.40 14.34
C ASN A 79 17.37 24.81 14.26
N ARG A 80 16.62 25.68 13.65
CA ARG A 80 17.03 27.05 13.54
C ARG A 80 16.93 27.77 14.86
N ALA A 81 15.98 27.37 15.67
CA ALA A 81 15.82 27.97 16.96
C ALA A 81 16.92 27.56 17.90
N ALA A 82 17.47 26.40 17.66
CA ALA A 82 18.54 25.90 18.52
C ALA A 82 19.86 26.66 18.33
#